data_482b268680cd96a8662e29d06b22a13f
#
_entry.id   482b268680cd96a8662e29d06b22a13f
#
_cell.length_a   1.000
_cell.length_b   1.000
_cell.length_c   1.000
_cell.angle_alpha   90.00
_cell.angle_beta   90.00
_cell.angle_gamma   90.00
#
_symmetry.space_group_name_H-M   'P 1'
#
loop_
_entity.id
_entity.type
_entity.pdbx_description
1 polymer ?
#
loop_
_entity_poly.entity_id
_entity_poly.type
_entity_poly.pdbx_seq_one_letter_code
_entity_poly.pdbx_strand_id
1 'polypeptide(L)'
;MGRVARTPSPRLPAARRPRLVTALLAVVALTGATAASCGDDRSAVTVAQVGRSAVTEVIDAPATVTARAAATLTAPADGTLASLRVQPGQRVARGQVLAVIDSPSARDRLTQAREALRAAKRAGRGVGGGDLGGRRRDTDRAATEAFAAARKAAGKIGDPQLRAALLLQVESAQEQYASAARAADRAVSAVQRGVAGLNSAVGALSTAQRLQAQQAYDLAKATVDALTLRAPIPGVVQPGGTRAATPTDLTGLLGAAGGAVPGLDPSALGAAGQGGPPAGVDDAVPAGGRVTAGTPVLTVVDTGQLGLLAEVDETDVLLVRAGLAATVELDAVTGATYDATVRSVDMLPTSSARGGVTYRVRLGLGAGRLGEGEAAPAPRPGMNAVVHLRVREAADAVAVPASAVFNADGRDAVWLLRDGKADRVPVTVGVQGQDLVQIVSGVRAGDRIVVRGADQVHDGQELP
;
A
#
# COMPACT_ATOMS: atom_id res chain seq x y z
N MET A 1 62.91 -7.07 26.73
CA MET A 1 63.23 -5.92 27.64
C MET A 1 62.18 -4.86 27.37
N GLY A 2 61.38 -4.52 28.39
CA GLY A 2 60.32 -3.47 28.25
C GLY A 2 59.25 -3.69 29.29
N ARG A 3 59.36 -3.02 30.40
CA ARG A 3 58.58 -3.16 31.65
C ARG A 3 57.14 -2.75 31.49
N VAL A 4 56.24 -3.62 31.99
CA VAL A 4 54.81 -3.31 32.27
C VAL A 4 54.73 -2.43 33.51
N ALA A 5 54.18 -1.24 33.38
CA ALA A 5 53.85 -0.32 34.51
C ALA A 5 52.46 -0.68 35.04
N ARG A 6 52.41 -1.06 36.33
CA ARG A 6 51.20 -1.24 37.13
C ARG A 6 50.83 0.08 37.75
N THR A 7 49.64 0.58 37.55
CA THR A 7 49.00 1.69 38.26
C THR A 7 48.29 1.20 39.53
N PRO A 8 48.40 1.89 40.65
CA PRO A 8 47.81 1.47 41.94
C PRO A 8 46.40 1.96 42.13
N SER A 9 45.55 1.11 42.73
CA SER A 9 44.17 1.40 43.15
C SER A 9 44.16 2.33 44.39
N PRO A 10 43.20 3.24 44.50
CA PRO A 10 43.03 4.07 45.70
C PRO A 10 42.29 3.31 46.82
N ARG A 11 42.85 3.39 48.02
CA ARG A 11 42.30 2.83 49.26
C ARG A 11 41.22 3.76 49.81
N LEU A 12 40.09 3.17 50.21
CA LEU A 12 39.01 3.79 50.97
C LEU A 12 39.44 4.01 52.45
N PRO A 13 39.09 5.13 53.11
CA PRO A 13 39.38 5.33 54.54
C PRO A 13 38.30 4.65 55.41
N ALA A 14 38.77 4.01 56.46
CA ALA A 14 38.00 3.37 57.52
C ALA A 14 37.24 4.42 58.39
N ALA A 15 35.94 4.26 58.50
CA ALA A 15 35.10 5.04 59.41
C ALA A 15 35.18 4.47 60.85
N ARG A 16 35.61 5.34 61.76
CA ARG A 16 35.66 5.08 63.20
C ARG A 16 34.25 4.97 63.79
N ARG A 17 34.04 3.93 64.61
CA ARG A 17 32.93 3.81 65.54
C ARG A 17 33.26 4.59 66.82
N PRO A 18 32.34 5.36 67.45
CA PRO A 18 32.39 5.60 68.90
C PRO A 18 31.46 4.64 69.62
N ARG A 19 32.03 4.13 70.68
CA ARG A 19 31.37 3.36 71.77
C ARG A 19 30.73 4.35 72.73
N LEU A 20 29.81 3.78 73.51
CA LEU A 20 29.33 4.23 74.84
C LEU A 20 27.92 4.83 74.80
N VAL A 21 26.99 4.57 75.69
CA VAL A 21 27.07 4.12 77.10
C VAL A 21 25.71 3.57 77.48
N THR A 22 25.73 2.50 78.21
CA THR A 22 24.72 1.96 79.09
C THR A 22 24.13 2.98 80.07
N ALA A 23 22.79 3.02 80.20
CA ALA A 23 22.09 3.38 81.44
C ALA A 23 20.67 2.83 81.32
N LEU A 24 20.33 1.83 81.95
CA LEU A 24 19.79 1.56 83.29
C LEU A 24 18.28 1.69 83.36
N LEU A 25 17.65 0.51 83.43
CA LEU A 25 16.47 0.08 84.16
C LEU A 25 15.61 1.20 84.80
N ALA A 26 14.33 1.22 84.39
CA ALA A 26 13.23 1.39 85.31
C ALA A 26 12.06 0.47 84.93
N VAL A 27 11.94 -0.62 85.68
CA VAL A 27 10.77 -1.46 85.65
C VAL A 27 9.68 -0.68 86.41
N VAL A 28 8.60 -0.36 85.70
CA VAL A 28 7.30 -0.13 86.32
C VAL A 28 6.32 -1.02 85.64
N ALA A 29 6.02 -2.12 86.29
CA ALA A 29 4.88 -2.95 85.98
C ALA A 29 3.60 -2.18 86.34
N LEU A 30 2.91 -1.72 85.32
CA LEU A 30 1.53 -1.33 85.39
C LEU A 30 0.73 -2.30 84.56
N THR A 31 0.12 -3.28 85.26
CA THR A 31 -0.93 -4.16 84.78
C THR A 31 -2.12 -3.30 84.37
N GLY A 32 -2.11 -2.89 83.13
CA GLY A 32 -3.25 -2.28 82.42
C GLY A 32 -3.93 -3.39 81.64
N ALA A 33 -5.13 -3.77 81.98
CA ALA A 33 -5.98 -4.65 81.21
C ALA A 33 -6.14 -4.12 79.82
N THR A 34 -5.42 -4.72 78.87
CA THR A 34 -5.77 -4.58 77.46
C THR A 34 -7.08 -5.30 77.22
N ALA A 35 -8.17 -4.56 77.32
CA ALA A 35 -9.38 -4.96 76.62
C ALA A 35 -9.00 -5.20 75.21
N ALA A 36 -8.98 -6.44 74.72
CA ALA A 36 -9.01 -6.81 73.35
C ALA A 36 -10.29 -6.19 72.74
N SER A 37 -10.21 -4.96 72.23
CA SER A 37 -11.19 -4.48 71.33
C SER A 37 -11.00 -5.37 70.11
N CYS A 38 -11.87 -6.40 69.95
CA CYS A 38 -12.17 -6.92 68.64
C CYS A 38 -12.66 -5.72 67.83
N GLY A 39 -11.75 -5.09 67.12
CA GLY A 39 -12.12 -4.17 66.06
C GLY A 39 -12.95 -5.00 65.09
N ASP A 40 -14.24 -4.77 65.09
CA ASP A 40 -15.06 -5.09 63.93
C ASP A 40 -14.31 -4.57 62.72
N ASP A 41 -13.76 -5.48 61.93
CA ASP A 41 -13.41 -5.24 60.54
C ASP A 41 -14.73 -4.99 59.78
N ARG A 42 -15.41 -3.90 60.12
CA ARG A 42 -16.43 -3.32 59.29
C ARG A 42 -15.66 -2.73 58.13
N SER A 43 -15.52 -3.50 57.05
CA SER A 43 -15.09 -3.01 55.77
C SER A 43 -15.81 -1.70 55.53
N ALA A 44 -15.05 -0.62 55.54
CA ALA A 44 -15.62 0.71 55.61
C ALA A 44 -16.48 0.97 54.39
N VAL A 45 -17.80 0.77 54.53
CA VAL A 45 -18.77 1.16 53.51
C VAL A 45 -18.62 2.66 53.32
N THR A 46 -18.28 3.07 52.10
CA THR A 46 -18.11 4.49 51.76
C THR A 46 -19.33 4.96 50.96
N VAL A 47 -19.92 6.05 51.42
CA VAL A 47 -21.05 6.70 50.77
C VAL A 47 -20.59 7.97 50.10
N ALA A 48 -21.02 8.21 48.85
CA ALA A 48 -20.77 9.46 48.15
C ALA A 48 -22.07 10.02 47.57
N GLN A 49 -22.07 11.32 47.27
CA GLN A 49 -23.19 11.99 46.64
C GLN A 49 -23.09 11.85 45.13
N VAL A 50 -24.17 11.51 44.45
CA VAL A 50 -24.28 11.44 43.00
C VAL A 50 -24.13 12.85 42.41
N GLY A 51 -23.16 13.03 41.58
CA GLY A 51 -22.89 14.30 40.91
C GLY A 51 -23.28 14.29 39.43
N ARG A 52 -23.09 15.45 38.79
CA ARG A 52 -23.04 15.55 37.34
C ARG A 52 -21.60 15.69 36.87
N SER A 53 -21.23 14.92 35.89
CA SER A 53 -19.87 14.92 35.34
C SER A 53 -19.89 14.46 33.89
N ALA A 54 -18.85 14.79 33.16
CA ALA A 54 -18.61 14.20 31.85
C ALA A 54 -18.17 12.74 32.03
N VAL A 55 -18.78 11.83 31.26
CA VAL A 55 -18.41 10.41 31.18
C VAL A 55 -18.03 10.11 29.76
N THR A 56 -16.84 9.58 29.57
CA THR A 56 -16.30 9.23 28.24
C THR A 56 -15.98 7.72 28.23
N GLU A 57 -16.52 7.05 27.24
CA GLU A 57 -16.23 5.64 26.96
C GLU A 57 -15.04 5.58 25.99
N VAL A 58 -14.02 4.86 26.40
CA VAL A 58 -12.75 4.73 25.66
C VAL A 58 -12.51 3.26 25.35
N ILE A 59 -12.13 2.98 24.12
CA ILE A 59 -11.67 1.67 23.67
C ILE A 59 -10.17 1.74 23.44
N ASP A 60 -9.44 0.83 24.09
CA ASP A 60 -8.00 0.71 23.94
C ASP A 60 -7.67 -0.32 22.86
N ALA A 61 -6.88 0.09 21.87
CA ALA A 61 -6.50 -0.77 20.77
C ALA A 61 -4.98 -0.73 20.53
N PRO A 62 -4.31 -1.87 20.37
CA PRO A 62 -2.94 -1.91 19.94
C PRO A 62 -2.82 -1.39 18.50
N ALA A 63 -1.78 -0.62 18.25
CA ALA A 63 -1.58 0.00 16.95
C ALA A 63 -0.11 0.05 16.55
N THR A 64 0.11 0.23 15.27
CA THR A 64 1.46 0.45 14.71
C THR A 64 1.47 1.74 13.90
N VAL A 65 2.52 2.53 14.08
CA VAL A 65 2.73 3.76 13.30
C VAL A 65 3.03 3.38 11.84
N THR A 66 2.32 3.98 10.90
CA THR A 66 2.47 3.73 9.48
C THR A 66 2.90 4.99 8.75
N ALA A 67 3.72 4.83 7.71
CA ALA A 67 3.99 5.90 6.77
C ALA A 67 2.77 6.12 5.85
N ARG A 68 2.63 7.32 5.32
CA ARG A 68 1.60 7.66 4.34
C ARG A 68 1.69 6.80 3.09
N ALA A 69 2.89 6.60 2.59
CA ALA A 69 3.19 5.78 1.43
C ALA A 69 4.64 5.30 1.48
N ALA A 70 4.90 4.17 0.87
CA ALA A 70 6.24 3.69 0.60
C ALA A 70 6.31 3.24 -0.85
N ALA A 71 7.39 3.55 -1.54
CA ALA A 71 7.63 3.16 -2.91
C ALA A 71 8.98 2.45 -3.02
N THR A 72 8.95 1.17 -3.30
CA THR A 72 10.15 0.37 -3.55
C THR A 72 10.53 0.47 -5.02
N LEU A 73 11.76 0.88 -5.29
CA LEU A 73 12.35 0.95 -6.62
C LEU A 73 13.14 -0.32 -6.87
N THR A 74 12.73 -1.04 -7.90
CA THR A 74 13.38 -2.28 -8.33
C THR A 74 14.19 -2.06 -9.61
N ALA A 75 15.17 -2.91 -9.85
CA ALA A 75 15.93 -2.92 -11.09
C ALA A 75 15.01 -3.34 -12.27
N PRO A 76 14.90 -2.55 -13.34
CA PRO A 76 14.04 -2.87 -14.48
C PRO A 76 14.66 -3.91 -15.44
N ALA A 77 15.94 -4.15 -15.34
CA ALA A 77 16.69 -5.13 -16.13
C ALA A 77 17.96 -5.57 -15.40
N ASP A 78 18.51 -6.68 -15.84
CA ASP A 78 19.79 -7.18 -15.34
C ASP A 78 20.93 -6.22 -15.67
N GLY A 79 21.83 -6.02 -14.71
CA GLY A 79 22.94 -5.10 -14.88
C GLY A 79 23.78 -4.93 -13.63
N THR A 80 24.47 -3.81 -13.53
CA THR A 80 25.23 -3.39 -12.36
C THR A 80 24.77 -2.03 -11.89
N LEU A 81 24.76 -1.80 -10.57
CA LEU A 81 24.46 -0.49 -9.99
C LEU A 81 25.66 0.45 -10.25
N ALA A 82 25.58 1.24 -11.33
CA ALA A 82 26.68 2.12 -11.73
C ALA A 82 26.96 3.24 -10.73
N SER A 83 25.92 3.80 -10.13
CA SER A 83 26.05 4.85 -9.11
C SER A 83 24.83 4.92 -8.21
N LEU A 84 25.08 5.14 -6.92
CA LEU A 84 24.10 5.50 -5.92
C LEU A 84 24.32 6.97 -5.54
N ARG A 85 23.31 7.82 -5.75
CA ARG A 85 23.43 9.29 -5.58
C ARG A 85 22.82 9.79 -4.29
N VAL A 86 22.38 8.89 -3.43
CA VAL A 86 21.71 9.19 -2.17
C VAL A 86 22.26 8.30 -1.07
N GLN A 87 22.16 8.78 0.17
CA GLN A 87 22.54 8.03 1.36
C GLN A 87 21.30 7.53 2.09
N PRO A 88 21.38 6.42 2.83
CA PRO A 88 20.34 5.97 3.75
C PRO A 88 19.92 7.11 4.71
N GLY A 89 18.62 7.30 4.89
CA GLY A 89 18.09 8.36 5.74
C GLY A 89 17.99 9.75 5.08
N GLN A 90 18.53 9.93 3.88
CA GLN A 90 18.46 11.20 3.16
C GLN A 90 17.03 11.49 2.69
N ARG A 91 16.60 12.76 2.84
CA ARG A 91 15.34 13.25 2.26
C ARG A 91 15.50 13.54 0.78
N VAL A 92 14.52 13.12 -0.01
CA VAL A 92 14.50 13.28 -1.46
C VAL A 92 13.19 13.89 -1.94
N ALA A 93 13.26 14.66 -3.02
CA ALA A 93 12.10 15.21 -3.68
C ALA A 93 11.61 14.26 -4.80
N ARG A 94 10.33 14.36 -5.15
CA ARG A 94 9.77 13.63 -6.29
C ARG A 94 10.54 13.94 -7.59
N GLY A 95 10.87 12.91 -8.37
CA GLY A 95 11.62 13.02 -9.61
C GLY A 95 13.15 13.08 -9.44
N GLN A 96 13.65 13.24 -8.24
CA GLN A 96 15.10 13.23 -7.96
C GLN A 96 15.72 11.91 -8.38
N VAL A 97 16.90 11.96 -9.04
CA VAL A 97 17.66 10.75 -9.41
C VAL A 97 18.31 10.17 -8.16
N LEU A 98 18.03 8.91 -7.89
CA LEU A 98 18.52 8.19 -6.72
C LEU A 98 19.67 7.26 -7.06
N ALA A 99 19.52 6.53 -8.16
CA ALA A 99 20.51 5.56 -8.59
C ALA A 99 20.50 5.42 -10.13
N VAL A 100 21.60 4.94 -10.68
CA VAL A 100 21.71 4.61 -12.10
C VAL A 100 22.23 3.19 -12.24
N ILE A 101 21.49 2.39 -13.01
CA ILE A 101 21.86 1.01 -13.33
C ILE A 101 22.49 1.02 -14.73
N ASP A 102 23.60 0.34 -14.87
CA ASP A 102 24.22 0.05 -16.16
C ASP A 102 23.79 -1.34 -16.62
N SER A 103 23.05 -1.39 -17.72
CA SER A 103 22.58 -2.63 -18.35
C SER A 103 22.96 -2.63 -19.82
N PRO A 104 24.09 -3.23 -20.22
CA PRO A 104 24.48 -3.39 -21.61
C PRO A 104 23.40 -4.10 -22.42
N SER A 105 22.81 -5.18 -21.88
CA SER A 105 21.77 -5.96 -22.55
C SER A 105 20.51 -5.14 -22.89
N ALA A 106 20.09 -4.22 -22.01
CA ALA A 106 18.96 -3.34 -22.30
C ALA A 106 19.30 -2.32 -23.39
N ARG A 107 20.52 -1.78 -23.42
CA ARG A 107 20.97 -0.87 -24.50
C ARG A 107 21.09 -1.58 -25.84
N ASP A 108 21.57 -2.82 -25.86
CA ASP A 108 21.66 -3.63 -27.08
C ASP A 108 20.27 -3.92 -27.63
N ARG A 109 19.31 -4.28 -26.76
CA ARG A 109 17.90 -4.45 -27.18
C ARG A 109 17.31 -3.18 -27.76
N LEU A 110 17.59 -2.01 -27.18
CA LEU A 110 17.14 -0.73 -27.71
C LEU A 110 17.76 -0.45 -29.09
N THR A 111 19.05 -0.74 -29.27
CA THR A 111 19.76 -0.58 -30.55
C THR A 111 19.17 -1.49 -31.61
N GLN A 112 18.96 -2.77 -31.31
CA GLN A 112 18.33 -3.73 -32.21
C GLN A 112 16.90 -3.33 -32.60
N ALA A 113 16.08 -2.91 -31.60
CA ALA A 113 14.71 -2.46 -31.84
C ALA A 113 14.68 -1.18 -32.70
N ARG A 114 15.63 -0.25 -32.51
CA ARG A 114 15.80 0.96 -33.33
C ARG A 114 16.14 0.63 -34.77
N GLU A 115 17.01 -0.34 -34.98
CA GLU A 115 17.41 -0.79 -36.33
C GLU A 115 16.23 -1.51 -37.02
N ALA A 116 15.53 -2.38 -36.32
CA ALA A 116 14.33 -3.05 -36.84
C ALA A 116 13.25 -2.04 -37.27
N LEU A 117 13.02 -1.00 -36.46
CA LEU A 117 12.08 0.07 -36.79
C LEU A 117 12.53 0.85 -38.03
N ARG A 118 13.83 1.16 -38.15
CA ARG A 118 14.38 1.81 -39.35
C ARG A 118 14.22 0.93 -40.59
N ALA A 119 14.45 -0.37 -40.48
CA ALA A 119 14.26 -1.34 -41.56
C ALA A 119 12.78 -1.42 -41.99
N ALA A 120 11.86 -1.53 -41.04
CA ALA A 120 10.41 -1.58 -41.28
C ALA A 120 9.89 -0.27 -41.94
N LYS A 121 10.44 0.90 -41.58
CA LYS A 121 10.12 2.18 -42.23
C LYS A 121 10.63 2.25 -43.66
N ARG A 122 11.73 1.58 -44.00
CA ARG A 122 12.27 1.53 -45.39
C ARG A 122 11.53 0.55 -46.27
N ALA A 123 11.10 -0.61 -45.74
CA ALA A 123 10.41 -1.65 -46.49
C ALA A 123 9.01 -1.24 -47.01
N GLY A 124 8.42 -0.19 -46.49
CA GLY A 124 7.09 0.30 -46.89
C GLY A 124 7.05 1.14 -48.17
N ARG A 125 8.15 1.26 -48.94
CA ARG A 125 8.15 1.95 -50.24
C ARG A 125 7.64 0.98 -51.29
N GLY A 126 6.41 1.22 -51.77
CA GLY A 126 5.72 0.36 -52.75
C GLY A 126 6.48 0.20 -54.08
N VAL A 127 6.19 -0.93 -54.74
CA VAL A 127 6.68 -1.21 -56.11
C VAL A 127 5.93 -0.30 -57.06
N GLY A 128 6.66 0.58 -57.76
CA GLY A 128 6.10 1.43 -58.82
C GLY A 128 5.52 0.58 -59.94
N GLY A 129 4.22 0.65 -60.18
CA GLY A 129 3.58 0.03 -61.33
C GLY A 129 4.02 0.78 -62.60
N GLY A 130 4.57 0.03 -63.57
CA GLY A 130 4.91 0.60 -64.92
C GLY A 130 3.66 1.18 -65.58
N ASP A 131 3.81 2.27 -66.34
CA ASP A 131 2.73 2.95 -67.08
C ASP A 131 2.29 2.11 -68.32
N LEU A 132 1.53 1.06 -68.07
CA LEU A 132 0.91 0.25 -69.10
C LEU A 132 -0.22 1.02 -69.84
N GLY A 133 -0.83 1.98 -69.18
CA GLY A 133 -1.92 2.80 -69.74
C GLY A 133 -1.45 3.85 -70.71
N GLY A 134 -0.22 4.37 -70.57
CA GLY A 134 0.38 5.29 -71.52
C GLY A 134 0.69 4.66 -72.84
N ARG A 135 1.40 3.53 -72.80
CA ARG A 135 1.76 2.78 -74.02
C ARG A 135 0.54 2.35 -74.82
N ARG A 136 -0.54 2.00 -74.20
CA ARG A 136 -1.77 1.62 -74.85
C ARG A 136 -2.45 2.78 -75.56
N ARG A 137 -2.54 3.95 -74.91
CA ARG A 137 -3.11 5.16 -75.55
C ARG A 137 -2.37 5.53 -76.82
N ASP A 138 -1.05 5.34 -76.87
CA ASP A 138 -0.24 5.56 -78.08
C ASP A 138 -0.55 4.59 -79.17
N THR A 139 -0.78 3.31 -78.84
CA THR A 139 -1.21 2.28 -79.81
C THR A 139 -2.60 2.59 -80.37
N ASP A 140 -3.57 2.98 -79.57
CA ASP A 140 -4.93 3.30 -79.97
C ASP A 140 -4.96 4.55 -80.87
N ARG A 141 -4.10 5.54 -80.61
CA ARG A 141 -3.95 6.70 -81.41
C ARG A 141 -3.39 6.33 -82.83
N ALA A 142 -2.32 5.53 -82.83
CA ALA A 142 -1.72 5.08 -84.07
C ALA A 142 -2.69 4.27 -84.93
N ALA A 143 -3.48 3.39 -84.34
CA ALA A 143 -4.50 2.65 -85.02
C ALA A 143 -5.65 3.50 -85.58
N THR A 144 -6.10 4.49 -84.80
CA THR A 144 -7.11 5.46 -85.23
C THR A 144 -6.64 6.27 -86.48
N GLU A 145 -5.39 6.74 -86.44
CA GLU A 145 -4.78 7.44 -87.53
C GLU A 145 -4.65 6.54 -88.79
N ALA A 146 -4.24 5.29 -88.64
CA ALA A 146 -4.13 4.32 -89.71
C ALA A 146 -5.48 4.03 -90.40
N PHE A 147 -6.55 3.82 -89.63
CA PHE A 147 -7.92 3.60 -90.12
C PHE A 147 -8.43 4.90 -90.84
N ALA A 148 -8.17 6.04 -90.30
CA ALA A 148 -8.53 7.31 -90.96
C ALA A 148 -7.82 7.49 -92.29
N ALA A 149 -6.53 7.16 -92.35
CA ALA A 149 -5.73 7.20 -93.65
C ALA A 149 -6.27 6.18 -94.63
N ALA A 150 -6.59 4.97 -94.22
CA ALA A 150 -7.18 3.92 -95.08
C ALA A 150 -8.56 4.31 -95.64
N ARG A 151 -9.43 4.96 -94.87
CA ARG A 151 -10.71 5.52 -95.36
C ARG A 151 -10.51 6.61 -96.39
N LYS A 152 -9.58 7.49 -96.12
CA LYS A 152 -9.24 8.56 -97.03
C LYS A 152 -8.63 8.07 -98.36
N ALA A 153 -7.83 7.03 -98.31
CA ALA A 153 -7.31 6.34 -99.49
C ALA A 153 -8.43 5.62 -100.28
N ALA A 154 -9.31 4.89 -99.62
CA ALA A 154 -10.47 4.23 -100.23
C ALA A 154 -11.43 5.24 -100.93
N GLY A 155 -11.63 6.43 -100.32
CA GLY A 155 -12.45 7.51 -100.89
C GLY A 155 -11.93 8.12 -102.18
N LYS A 156 -10.65 7.93 -102.56
CA LYS A 156 -10.03 8.40 -103.82
C LYS A 156 -10.24 7.40 -104.96
N ILE A 157 -10.80 6.23 -104.77
CA ILE A 157 -11.02 5.21 -105.78
C ILE A 157 -12.20 5.63 -106.64
N GLY A 158 -12.04 5.65 -107.99
CA GLY A 158 -13.06 6.05 -108.94
C GLY A 158 -14.19 5.08 -109.11
N ASP A 159 -13.93 3.78 -108.98
CA ASP A 159 -14.96 2.69 -109.10
C ASP A 159 -15.83 2.62 -107.86
N PRO A 160 -17.16 2.83 -107.96
CA PRO A 160 -18.08 2.83 -106.84
C PRO A 160 -18.18 1.49 -106.11
N GLN A 161 -18.15 0.31 -106.86
CA GLN A 161 -18.25 -0.99 -106.26
C GLN A 161 -17.00 -1.39 -105.50
N LEU A 162 -15.83 -1.14 -106.04
CA LEU A 162 -14.55 -1.40 -105.44
C LEU A 162 -14.37 -0.51 -104.15
N ARG A 163 -14.80 0.75 -104.20
CA ARG A 163 -14.77 1.71 -103.08
C ARG A 163 -15.68 1.16 -101.92
N ALA A 164 -16.88 0.78 -102.22
CA ALA A 164 -17.81 0.22 -101.22
C ALA A 164 -17.26 -1.06 -100.56
N ALA A 165 -16.67 -1.97 -101.39
CA ALA A 165 -16.07 -3.19 -100.82
C ALA A 165 -14.87 -2.91 -99.89
N LEU A 166 -14.03 -1.97 -100.27
CA LEU A 166 -12.88 -1.57 -99.43
C LEU A 166 -13.29 -0.82 -98.17
N LEU A 167 -14.32 0.05 -98.26
CA LEU A 167 -14.82 0.75 -97.07
C LEU A 167 -15.44 -0.29 -96.03
N LEU A 168 -16.21 -1.30 -96.55
CA LEU A 168 -16.71 -2.38 -95.65
C LEU A 168 -15.55 -3.17 -95.04
N GLN A 169 -14.47 -3.40 -95.84
CA GLN A 169 -13.31 -4.12 -95.27
C GLN A 169 -12.58 -3.33 -94.20
N VAL A 170 -12.42 -2.00 -94.37
CA VAL A 170 -11.85 -1.11 -93.39
C VAL A 170 -12.75 -1.06 -92.15
N GLU A 171 -14.05 -0.98 -92.33
CA GLU A 171 -15.05 -1.04 -91.20
C GLU A 171 -14.98 -2.33 -90.44
N SER A 172 -14.99 -3.50 -91.08
CA SER A 172 -14.82 -4.78 -90.39
C SER A 172 -13.48 -4.91 -89.67
N ALA A 173 -12.40 -4.45 -90.25
CA ALA A 173 -11.07 -4.39 -89.61
C ALA A 173 -11.06 -3.47 -88.37
N GLN A 174 -11.77 -2.34 -88.48
CA GLN A 174 -11.91 -1.41 -87.34
C GLN A 174 -12.74 -2.05 -86.21
N GLU A 175 -13.82 -2.75 -86.53
CA GLU A 175 -14.63 -3.51 -85.54
C GLU A 175 -13.83 -4.62 -84.87
N GLN A 176 -13.06 -5.38 -85.64
CA GLN A 176 -12.14 -6.40 -85.11
C GLN A 176 -11.09 -5.80 -84.20
N TYR A 177 -10.48 -4.68 -84.59
CA TYR A 177 -9.52 -3.94 -83.75
C TYR A 177 -10.22 -3.47 -82.47
N ALA A 178 -11.41 -2.87 -82.57
CA ALA A 178 -12.15 -2.37 -81.41
C ALA A 178 -12.52 -3.50 -80.43
N SER A 179 -12.85 -4.70 -80.97
CA SER A 179 -13.12 -5.88 -80.11
C SER A 179 -11.86 -6.38 -79.40
N ALA A 180 -10.74 -6.46 -80.12
CA ALA A 180 -9.44 -6.83 -79.58
C ALA A 180 -8.94 -5.81 -78.57
N ALA A 181 -9.15 -4.54 -78.85
CA ALA A 181 -8.82 -3.43 -77.95
C ALA A 181 -9.58 -3.52 -76.62
N ARG A 182 -10.90 -3.79 -76.69
CA ARG A 182 -11.70 -4.00 -75.46
C ARG A 182 -11.25 -5.23 -74.65
N ALA A 183 -10.85 -6.32 -75.36
CA ALA A 183 -10.31 -7.49 -74.67
C ALA A 183 -8.99 -7.20 -73.96
N ALA A 184 -8.10 -6.46 -74.65
CA ALA A 184 -6.84 -6.00 -74.04
C ALA A 184 -7.07 -5.05 -72.87
N ASP A 185 -8.09 -4.14 -72.91
CA ASP A 185 -8.49 -3.29 -71.80
C ASP A 185 -8.89 -4.05 -70.57
N ARG A 186 -9.70 -5.09 -70.76
CA ARG A 186 -10.11 -5.94 -69.67
C ARG A 186 -8.91 -6.66 -69.05
N ALA A 187 -8.00 -7.18 -69.87
CA ALA A 187 -6.80 -7.85 -69.40
C ALA A 187 -5.86 -6.87 -68.64
N VAL A 188 -5.60 -5.69 -69.18
CA VAL A 188 -4.79 -4.67 -68.53
C VAL A 188 -5.43 -4.20 -67.22
N SER A 189 -6.75 -3.96 -67.22
CA SER A 189 -7.49 -3.59 -66.02
C SER A 189 -7.51 -4.72 -64.94
N ALA A 190 -7.55 -5.97 -65.35
CA ALA A 190 -7.44 -7.12 -64.47
C ALA A 190 -6.06 -7.20 -63.83
N VAL A 191 -4.99 -7.04 -64.61
CA VAL A 191 -3.60 -6.96 -64.13
C VAL A 191 -3.41 -5.76 -63.18
N GLN A 192 -3.92 -4.59 -63.54
CA GLN A 192 -3.83 -3.40 -62.68
C GLN A 192 -4.55 -3.59 -61.37
N ARG A 193 -5.74 -4.20 -61.36
CA ARG A 193 -6.45 -4.53 -60.12
C ARG A 193 -5.69 -5.56 -59.29
N GLY A 194 -5.11 -6.58 -59.92
CA GLY A 194 -4.26 -7.56 -59.25
C GLY A 194 -3.05 -6.93 -58.60
N VAL A 195 -2.34 -6.04 -59.34
CA VAL A 195 -1.19 -5.30 -58.80
C VAL A 195 -1.61 -4.35 -57.68
N ALA A 196 -2.74 -3.65 -57.83
CA ALA A 196 -3.26 -2.78 -56.79
C ALA A 196 -3.64 -3.60 -55.51
N GLY A 197 -4.27 -4.75 -55.67
CA GLY A 197 -4.55 -5.67 -54.56
C GLY A 197 -3.28 -6.16 -53.87
N LEU A 198 -2.29 -6.57 -54.63
CA LEU A 198 -1.00 -6.99 -54.08
C LEU A 198 -0.31 -5.84 -53.35
N ASN A 199 -0.28 -4.63 -53.94
CA ASN A 199 0.31 -3.45 -53.26
C ASN A 199 -0.43 -3.08 -51.97
N SER A 200 -1.75 -3.19 -51.94
CA SER A 200 -2.53 -2.96 -50.73
C SER A 200 -2.22 -4.01 -49.63
N ALA A 201 -2.09 -5.27 -50.01
CA ALA A 201 -1.71 -6.33 -49.07
C ALA A 201 -0.28 -6.17 -48.51
N VAL A 202 0.68 -5.86 -49.41
CA VAL A 202 2.07 -5.53 -49.00
C VAL A 202 2.10 -4.27 -48.15
N GLY A 203 1.30 -3.26 -48.47
CA GLY A 203 1.16 -2.04 -47.64
C GLY A 203 0.62 -2.30 -46.27
N ALA A 204 -0.41 -3.16 -46.15
CA ALA A 204 -0.99 -3.58 -44.88
C ALA A 204 0.03 -4.37 -44.05
N LEU A 205 0.74 -5.34 -44.64
CA LEU A 205 1.79 -6.11 -43.96
C LEU A 205 2.95 -5.19 -43.49
N SER A 206 3.40 -4.30 -44.34
CA SER A 206 4.45 -3.32 -43.99
C SER A 206 4.01 -2.40 -42.86
N THR A 207 2.74 -2.01 -42.79
CA THR A 207 2.17 -1.20 -41.73
C THR A 207 2.12 -1.99 -40.42
N ALA A 208 1.70 -3.26 -40.44
CA ALA A 208 1.70 -4.13 -39.27
C ALA A 208 3.11 -4.36 -38.72
N GLN A 209 4.08 -4.64 -39.61
CA GLN A 209 5.51 -4.80 -39.22
C GLN A 209 6.09 -3.52 -38.63
N ARG A 210 5.73 -2.36 -39.17
CA ARG A 210 6.17 -1.06 -38.63
C ARG A 210 5.59 -0.79 -37.25
N LEU A 211 4.31 -1.10 -37.04
CA LEU A 211 3.66 -0.96 -35.72
C LEU A 211 4.31 -1.88 -34.70
N GLN A 212 4.56 -3.14 -35.04
CA GLN A 212 5.24 -4.09 -34.17
C GLN A 212 6.66 -3.64 -33.81
N ALA A 213 7.42 -3.17 -34.80
CA ALA A 213 8.77 -2.64 -34.58
C ALA A 213 8.76 -1.35 -33.74
N GLN A 214 7.73 -0.50 -33.89
CA GLN A 214 7.55 0.68 -33.07
C GLN A 214 7.29 0.31 -31.61
N GLN A 215 6.38 -0.64 -31.36
CA GLN A 215 6.09 -1.13 -30.00
C GLN A 215 7.33 -1.74 -29.31
N ALA A 216 8.10 -2.55 -30.06
CA ALA A 216 9.35 -3.12 -29.57
C ALA A 216 10.37 -2.02 -29.20
N TYR A 217 10.49 -0.98 -30.04
CA TYR A 217 11.36 0.16 -29.75
C TYR A 217 10.90 0.95 -28.54
N ASP A 218 9.60 1.23 -28.40
CA ASP A 218 9.06 2.01 -27.28
C ASP A 218 9.23 1.26 -25.97
N LEU A 219 9.03 -0.08 -25.95
CA LEU A 219 9.27 -0.92 -24.78
C LEU A 219 10.76 -0.94 -24.38
N ALA A 220 11.66 -1.16 -25.36
CA ALA A 220 13.09 -1.16 -25.09
C ALA A 220 13.58 0.21 -24.61
N LYS A 221 13.03 1.29 -25.17
CA LYS A 221 13.32 2.66 -24.73
C LYS A 221 12.85 2.92 -23.32
N ALA A 222 11.61 2.53 -22.97
CA ALA A 222 11.07 2.67 -21.62
C ALA A 222 11.93 1.90 -20.59
N THR A 223 12.40 0.70 -20.94
CA THR A 223 13.32 -0.07 -20.09
C THR A 223 14.63 0.66 -19.85
N VAL A 224 15.24 1.22 -20.88
CA VAL A 224 16.50 1.99 -20.75
C VAL A 224 16.29 3.29 -19.97
N ASP A 225 15.19 3.99 -20.20
CA ASP A 225 14.84 5.21 -19.44
C ASP A 225 14.64 4.89 -17.95
N ALA A 226 14.04 3.74 -17.64
CA ALA A 226 13.82 3.26 -16.28
C ALA A 226 15.11 2.82 -15.54
N LEU A 227 16.23 2.59 -16.24
CA LEU A 227 17.53 2.33 -15.60
C LEU A 227 18.02 3.50 -14.74
N THR A 228 17.49 4.69 -14.95
CA THR A 228 17.69 5.84 -14.07
C THR A 228 16.58 5.85 -13.03
N LEU A 229 16.85 5.28 -11.85
CA LEU A 229 15.89 5.22 -10.76
C LEU A 229 15.63 6.61 -10.19
N ARG A 230 14.36 7.04 -10.23
CA ARG A 230 13.91 8.33 -9.72
C ARG A 230 12.87 8.15 -8.63
N ALA A 231 12.87 9.03 -7.63
CA ALA A 231 11.88 9.02 -6.56
C ALA A 231 10.48 9.28 -7.12
N PRO A 232 9.51 8.35 -6.99
CA PRO A 232 8.13 8.56 -7.42
C PRO A 232 7.34 9.46 -6.46
N ILE A 233 7.75 9.48 -5.20
CA ILE A 233 7.17 10.29 -4.11
C ILE A 233 8.29 11.02 -3.35
N PRO A 234 7.99 12.15 -2.69
CA PRO A 234 8.94 12.76 -1.76
C PRO A 234 9.01 11.88 -0.49
N GLY A 235 10.16 11.84 0.17
CA GLY A 235 10.30 11.05 1.40
C GLY A 235 11.73 10.84 1.84
N VAL A 236 11.93 9.84 2.68
CA VAL A 236 13.23 9.41 3.19
C VAL A 236 13.64 8.11 2.52
N VAL A 237 14.87 8.05 2.06
CA VAL A 237 15.43 6.88 1.37
C VAL A 237 15.88 5.83 2.38
N GLN A 238 15.54 4.58 2.12
CA GLN A 238 16.08 3.41 2.79
C GLN A 238 16.71 2.46 1.75
N PRO A 239 17.81 1.78 2.06
CA PRO A 239 18.40 0.78 1.19
C PRO A 239 17.51 -0.46 1.12
N GLY A 240 17.59 -1.18 0.00
CA GLY A 240 16.82 -2.40 -0.23
C GLY A 240 15.33 -2.18 -0.38
N GLY A 241 14.58 -3.26 -0.36
CA GLY A 241 13.11 -3.26 -0.35
C GLY A 241 12.61 -3.82 0.96
N THR A 242 11.44 -3.35 1.40
CA THR A 242 10.63 -4.22 2.22
C THR A 242 10.36 -5.45 1.36
N ARG A 243 11.04 -6.55 1.62
CA ARG A 243 10.54 -7.83 1.14
C ARG A 243 9.14 -7.93 1.70
N ALA A 244 8.13 -7.69 0.86
CA ALA A 244 6.85 -8.30 1.13
C ALA A 244 7.22 -9.76 1.36
N ALA A 245 6.96 -10.27 2.57
CA ALA A 245 6.97 -11.69 2.79
C ALA A 245 6.02 -12.23 1.72
N THR A 246 6.58 -12.65 0.60
CA THR A 246 5.84 -13.51 -0.29
C THR A 246 5.48 -14.68 0.61
N PRO A 247 4.21 -15.00 0.78
CA PRO A 247 3.83 -16.25 1.39
C PRO A 247 4.29 -17.35 0.42
N THR A 248 5.58 -17.61 0.40
CA THR A 248 6.14 -18.85 -0.15
C THR A 248 5.90 -19.94 0.88
N ASP A 249 4.68 -20.05 1.31
CA ASP A 249 4.21 -21.28 1.90
C ASP A 249 3.72 -22.23 0.78
N LEU A 250 4.57 -22.37 -0.24
CA LEU A 250 4.42 -23.43 -1.21
C LEU A 250 4.50 -24.79 -0.50
N THR A 251 5.25 -24.87 0.60
CA THR A 251 5.29 -26.03 1.50
C THR A 251 3.96 -26.25 2.21
N GLY A 252 3.26 -25.20 2.62
CA GLY A 252 1.92 -25.29 3.17
C GLY A 252 0.89 -25.72 2.12
N LEU A 253 1.02 -25.23 0.89
CA LEU A 253 0.13 -25.60 -0.22
C LEU A 253 0.37 -27.05 -0.69
N LEU A 254 1.62 -27.53 -0.75
CA LEU A 254 1.93 -28.92 -1.05
C LEU A 254 1.56 -29.85 0.09
N GLY A 255 1.68 -29.41 1.35
CA GLY A 255 1.23 -30.17 2.52
C GLY A 255 -0.30 -30.32 2.59
N ALA A 256 -1.04 -29.30 2.20
CA ALA A 256 -2.50 -29.33 2.12
C ALA A 256 -3.03 -30.16 0.93
N ALA A 257 -2.25 -30.34 -0.12
CA ALA A 257 -2.62 -31.12 -1.32
C ALA A 257 -2.35 -32.63 -1.17
N GLY A 258 -1.81 -33.10 -0.03
CA GLY A 258 -1.68 -34.53 0.29
C GLY A 258 -0.77 -35.34 -0.66
N GLY A 259 0.07 -34.69 -1.47
CA GLY A 259 0.93 -35.34 -2.45
C GLY A 259 2.41 -35.33 -2.02
N ALA A 260 2.83 -36.37 -1.30
CA ALA A 260 4.26 -36.66 -1.17
C ALA A 260 4.81 -37.07 -2.54
N VAL A 261 5.61 -36.23 -3.17
CA VAL A 261 6.42 -36.60 -4.33
C VAL A 261 7.65 -37.34 -3.82
N PRO A 262 7.79 -38.67 -4.07
CA PRO A 262 8.95 -39.42 -3.57
C PRO A 262 10.21 -38.92 -4.28
N GLY A 263 11.16 -38.39 -3.49
CA GLY A 263 12.50 -38.05 -3.99
C GLY A 263 12.89 -36.58 -3.89
N LEU A 264 12.03 -35.67 -3.41
CA LEU A 264 12.38 -34.27 -3.13
C LEU A 264 12.56 -34.11 -1.62
N ASP A 265 13.79 -33.85 -1.21
CA ASP A 265 14.12 -33.52 0.17
C ASP A 265 13.58 -32.12 0.50
N PRO A 266 12.60 -31.99 1.43
CA PRO A 266 12.02 -30.69 1.80
C PRO A 266 13.06 -29.70 2.33
N SER A 267 14.17 -30.20 2.88
CA SER A 267 15.25 -29.37 3.39
C SER A 267 16.05 -28.67 2.27
N ALA A 268 16.10 -29.25 1.07
CA ALA A 268 16.80 -28.66 -0.08
C ALA A 268 16.02 -27.49 -0.71
N LEU A 269 14.68 -27.50 -0.64
CA LEU A 269 13.82 -26.42 -1.12
C LEU A 269 13.76 -25.23 -0.13
N GLY A 270 13.92 -25.50 1.16
CA GLY A 270 13.99 -24.46 2.20
C GLY A 270 15.30 -23.67 2.19
N ALA A 271 16.39 -24.28 1.73
CA ALA A 271 17.72 -23.64 1.68
C ALA A 271 17.89 -22.66 0.51
N ALA A 272 17.13 -22.81 -0.58
CA ALA A 272 17.22 -21.94 -1.75
C ALA A 272 16.51 -20.58 -1.58
N GLY A 273 15.67 -20.41 -0.55
CA GLY A 273 14.88 -19.20 -0.29
C GLY A 273 15.38 -18.29 0.83
N GLN A 274 16.36 -18.70 1.62
CA GLN A 274 16.81 -17.98 2.83
C GLN A 274 18.18 -17.29 2.68
N GLY A 275 18.57 -16.88 1.49
CA GLY A 275 19.75 -16.06 1.26
C GLY A 275 19.53 -14.59 1.65
N GLY A 276 19.19 -14.31 2.91
CA GLY A 276 19.36 -12.97 3.47
C GLY A 276 20.85 -12.67 3.66
N PRO A 277 21.28 -11.40 3.66
CA PRO A 277 22.64 -11.05 4.00
C PRO A 277 22.99 -11.60 5.39
N PRO A 278 24.25 -11.99 5.62
CA PRO A 278 24.69 -12.43 6.94
C PRO A 278 24.37 -11.38 8.00
N ALA A 279 24.11 -11.82 9.23
CA ALA A 279 23.82 -10.91 10.34
C ALA A 279 24.93 -9.84 10.48
N GLY A 280 24.53 -8.58 10.48
CA GLY A 280 25.45 -7.42 10.55
C GLY A 280 25.88 -6.84 9.19
N VAL A 281 25.39 -7.37 8.08
CA VAL A 281 25.60 -6.80 6.74
C VAL A 281 24.31 -6.14 6.28
N ASP A 282 24.43 -4.89 5.80
CA ASP A 282 23.30 -4.13 5.28
C ASP A 282 22.75 -4.79 4.00
N ASP A 283 21.43 -4.87 3.85
CA ASP A 283 20.75 -5.42 2.64
C ASP A 283 20.82 -4.44 1.44
N ALA A 284 21.79 -3.54 1.47
CA ALA A 284 22.00 -2.54 0.44
C ALA A 284 22.85 -3.12 -0.71
N VAL A 285 22.40 -2.94 -1.94
CA VAL A 285 23.21 -3.23 -3.11
C VAL A 285 24.30 -2.16 -3.21
N PRO A 286 25.59 -2.51 -3.09
CA PRO A 286 26.67 -1.52 -3.19
C PRO A 286 26.81 -1.01 -4.63
N ALA A 287 27.40 0.17 -4.81
CA ALA A 287 27.81 0.65 -6.13
C ALA A 287 28.80 -0.36 -6.74
N GLY A 288 28.60 -0.73 -8.00
CA GLY A 288 29.30 -1.81 -8.67
C GLY A 288 28.69 -3.20 -8.47
N GLY A 289 27.74 -3.35 -7.55
CA GLY A 289 27.03 -4.62 -7.29
C GLY A 289 26.13 -5.04 -8.46
N ARG A 290 26.00 -6.35 -8.66
CA ARG A 290 25.08 -6.93 -9.65
C ARG A 290 23.65 -6.85 -9.18
N VAL A 291 22.75 -6.51 -10.10
CA VAL A 291 21.30 -6.52 -9.89
C VAL A 291 20.65 -7.32 -11.01
N THR A 292 19.61 -8.07 -10.67
CA THR A 292 18.74 -8.76 -11.62
C THR A 292 17.39 -7.99 -11.73
N ALA A 293 16.69 -8.18 -12.82
CA ALA A 293 15.36 -7.59 -12.99
C ALA A 293 14.47 -7.96 -11.79
N GLY A 294 13.78 -6.94 -11.21
CA GLY A 294 12.95 -7.13 -10.02
C GLY A 294 13.68 -7.00 -8.68
N THR A 295 15.02 -6.98 -8.65
CA THR A 295 15.77 -6.78 -7.39
C THR A 295 15.44 -5.42 -6.79
N PRO A 296 14.97 -5.34 -5.52
CA PRO A 296 14.75 -4.08 -4.85
C PRO A 296 16.08 -3.39 -4.55
N VAL A 297 16.22 -2.15 -4.95
CA VAL A 297 17.45 -1.35 -4.78
C VAL A 297 17.28 -0.35 -3.65
N LEU A 298 16.19 0.39 -3.66
CA LEU A 298 15.89 1.45 -2.70
C LEU A 298 14.39 1.50 -2.42
N THR A 299 14.04 1.91 -1.20
CA THR A 299 12.66 2.26 -0.83
C THR A 299 12.60 3.72 -0.41
N VAL A 300 11.66 4.47 -0.96
CA VAL A 300 11.36 5.85 -0.53
C VAL A 300 10.10 5.80 0.34
N VAL A 301 10.22 6.27 1.58
CA VAL A 301 9.14 6.28 2.56
C VAL A 301 8.67 7.71 2.77
N ASP A 302 7.40 8.00 2.50
CA ASP A 302 6.80 9.30 2.76
C ASP A 302 6.43 9.42 4.24
N THR A 303 7.23 10.19 4.97
CA THR A 303 7.04 10.50 6.39
C THR A 303 6.39 11.86 6.62
N GLY A 304 5.88 12.52 5.58
CA GLY A 304 5.28 13.87 5.68
C GLY A 304 3.98 13.88 6.47
N GLN A 305 3.22 12.80 6.43
CA GLN A 305 2.05 12.55 7.27
C GLN A 305 2.10 11.10 7.73
N LEU A 306 2.17 10.92 9.02
CA LEU A 306 2.10 9.59 9.62
C LEU A 306 0.65 9.21 9.90
N GLY A 307 0.40 7.93 9.90
CA GLY A 307 -0.86 7.33 10.32
C GLY A 307 -0.63 6.27 11.36
N LEU A 308 -1.72 5.65 11.78
CA LEU A 308 -1.71 4.47 12.64
C LEU A 308 -2.63 3.43 12.04
N LEU A 309 -2.24 2.20 12.20
CA LEU A 309 -3.06 1.05 11.95
C LEU A 309 -3.34 0.40 13.29
N ALA A 310 -4.55 0.58 13.81
CA ALA A 310 -5.02 -0.02 15.06
C ALA A 310 -5.81 -1.29 14.77
N GLU A 311 -5.76 -2.26 15.70
CA GLU A 311 -6.53 -3.48 15.66
C GLU A 311 -7.58 -3.43 16.77
N VAL A 312 -8.84 -3.26 16.39
CA VAL A 312 -9.99 -3.18 17.31
C VAL A 312 -10.71 -4.53 17.32
N ASP A 313 -11.10 -4.98 18.51
CA ASP A 313 -11.82 -6.23 18.69
C ASP A 313 -13.23 -6.20 18.04
N GLU A 314 -13.74 -7.37 17.66
CA GLU A 314 -15.06 -7.53 17.07
C GLU A 314 -16.19 -7.00 17.98
N THR A 315 -16.03 -7.09 19.31
CA THR A 315 -17.01 -6.60 20.27
C THR A 315 -17.19 -5.10 20.26
N ASP A 316 -16.12 -4.37 19.92
CA ASP A 316 -16.03 -2.91 20.06
C ASP A 316 -16.12 -2.17 18.72
N VAL A 317 -15.82 -2.85 17.61
CA VAL A 317 -15.71 -2.23 16.28
C VAL A 317 -17.00 -1.53 15.84
N LEU A 318 -18.17 -1.99 16.29
CA LEU A 318 -19.45 -1.37 15.95
C LEU A 318 -19.63 0.02 16.56
N LEU A 319 -18.86 0.36 17.58
CA LEU A 319 -18.83 1.70 18.19
C LEU A 319 -17.88 2.65 17.46
N VAL A 320 -16.96 2.10 16.66
CA VAL A 320 -15.91 2.88 15.97
C VAL A 320 -16.41 3.38 14.61
N ARG A 321 -16.26 4.67 14.36
CA ARG A 321 -16.65 5.32 13.09
C ARG A 321 -15.62 6.36 12.68
N ALA A 322 -15.59 6.67 11.40
CA ALA A 322 -14.74 7.74 10.87
C ALA A 322 -15.08 9.09 11.54
N GLY A 323 -14.04 9.88 11.81
CA GLY A 323 -14.14 11.16 12.48
C GLY A 323 -14.00 11.13 14.00
N LEU A 324 -13.99 9.95 14.64
CA LEU A 324 -13.76 9.86 16.09
C LEU A 324 -12.37 10.37 16.45
N ALA A 325 -12.30 11.13 17.54
CA ALA A 325 -11.05 11.56 18.13
C ALA A 325 -10.44 10.42 18.95
N ALA A 326 -9.13 10.33 18.92
CA ALA A 326 -8.36 9.38 19.71
C ALA A 326 -7.12 10.05 20.28
N THR A 327 -6.63 9.51 21.38
CA THR A 327 -5.33 9.83 21.96
C THR A 327 -4.42 8.63 21.78
N VAL A 328 -3.16 8.87 21.48
CA VAL A 328 -2.18 7.83 21.17
C VAL A 328 -0.99 7.95 22.09
N GLU A 329 -0.59 6.85 22.67
CA GLU A 329 0.62 6.71 23.45
C GLU A 329 1.59 5.77 22.75
N LEU A 330 2.84 6.19 22.60
CA LEU A 330 3.89 5.41 21.96
C LEU A 330 4.73 4.69 23.01
N ASP A 331 4.97 3.41 22.85
CA ASP A 331 5.85 2.64 23.74
C ASP A 331 7.27 3.22 23.81
N ALA A 332 7.73 3.80 22.70
CA ALA A 332 9.07 4.35 22.56
C ALA A 332 9.27 5.75 23.21
N VAL A 333 8.18 6.46 23.55
CA VAL A 333 8.24 7.83 24.08
C VAL A 333 7.33 7.94 25.30
N THR A 334 7.87 7.56 26.45
CA THR A 334 7.12 7.57 27.72
C THR A 334 6.65 8.97 28.07
N GLY A 335 5.35 9.10 28.40
CA GLY A 335 4.73 10.38 28.81
C GLY A 335 4.39 11.33 27.67
N ALA A 336 4.58 10.93 26.43
CA ALA A 336 4.10 11.68 25.27
C ALA A 336 2.73 11.18 24.81
N THR A 337 1.85 12.12 24.56
CA THR A 337 0.53 11.87 23.98
C THR A 337 0.41 12.53 22.62
N TYR A 338 -0.20 11.85 21.66
CA TYR A 338 -0.42 12.37 20.31
C TYR A 338 -1.93 12.39 20.02
N ASP A 339 -2.38 13.45 19.38
CA ASP A 339 -3.74 13.51 18.90
C ASP A 339 -3.89 12.64 17.65
N ALA A 340 -5.01 11.95 17.53
CA ALA A 340 -5.32 11.16 16.33
C ALA A 340 -6.80 11.26 15.98
N THR A 341 -7.12 10.94 14.72
CA THR A 341 -8.50 10.92 14.24
C THR A 341 -8.71 9.69 13.36
N VAL A 342 -9.80 8.98 13.60
CA VAL A 342 -10.18 7.82 12.79
C VAL A 342 -10.51 8.27 11.38
N ARG A 343 -9.83 7.70 10.38
CA ARG A 343 -10.06 7.96 8.95
C ARG A 343 -11.00 6.93 8.34
N SER A 344 -10.79 5.66 8.64
CA SER A 344 -11.59 4.55 8.12
C SER A 344 -11.50 3.33 9.00
N VAL A 345 -12.54 2.51 8.93
CA VAL A 345 -12.62 1.17 9.53
C VAL A 345 -12.73 0.17 8.38
N ASP A 346 -11.91 -0.88 8.37
CA ASP A 346 -11.96 -1.92 7.35
C ASP A 346 -13.21 -2.79 7.55
N MET A 347 -13.85 -3.20 6.47
CA MET A 347 -15.07 -4.02 6.52
C MET A 347 -14.77 -5.50 6.71
N LEU A 348 -13.57 -5.95 6.37
CA LEU A 348 -13.15 -7.35 6.49
C LEU A 348 -12.33 -7.54 7.75
N PRO A 349 -12.61 -8.61 8.52
CA PRO A 349 -11.85 -8.92 9.71
C PRO A 349 -10.44 -9.42 9.36
N THR A 350 -9.56 -9.31 10.34
CA THR A 350 -8.23 -9.93 10.34
C THR A 350 -8.07 -10.75 11.61
N SER A 351 -7.27 -11.81 11.55
CA SER A 351 -6.92 -12.57 12.76
C SER A 351 -5.82 -11.84 13.50
N SER A 352 -6.02 -11.59 14.78
CA SER A 352 -4.95 -11.08 15.63
C SER A 352 -3.90 -12.17 15.90
N ALA A 353 -2.69 -11.78 16.27
CA ALA A 353 -1.63 -12.71 16.67
C ALA A 353 -2.02 -13.58 17.90
N ARG A 354 -3.04 -13.18 18.66
CA ARG A 354 -3.59 -13.88 19.83
C ARG A 354 -4.77 -14.79 19.51
N GLY A 355 -5.17 -14.92 18.22
CA GLY A 355 -6.25 -15.80 17.76
C GLY A 355 -7.66 -15.20 17.83
N GLY A 356 -7.81 -13.91 18.17
CA GLY A 356 -9.10 -13.22 18.14
C GLY A 356 -9.42 -12.63 16.77
N VAL A 357 -10.70 -12.32 16.55
CA VAL A 357 -11.17 -11.58 15.37
C VAL A 357 -11.03 -10.08 15.64
N THR A 358 -10.29 -9.38 14.79
CA THR A 358 -10.08 -7.94 14.89
C THR A 358 -10.35 -7.25 13.57
N TYR A 359 -10.67 -5.95 13.65
CA TYR A 359 -10.86 -5.09 12.51
C TYR A 359 -9.80 -4.00 12.49
N ARG A 360 -9.25 -3.74 11.31
CA ARG A 360 -8.24 -2.69 11.14
C ARG A 360 -8.90 -1.33 11.06
N VAL A 361 -8.44 -0.45 11.93
CA VAL A 361 -8.85 0.96 11.97
C VAL A 361 -7.65 1.82 11.57
N ARG A 362 -7.84 2.66 10.56
CA ARG A 362 -6.81 3.60 10.12
C ARG A 362 -7.05 4.97 10.72
N LEU A 363 -6.04 5.49 11.38
CA LEU A 363 -6.08 6.81 11.98
C LEU A 363 -5.03 7.73 11.33
N GLY A 364 -5.33 9.00 11.29
CA GLY A 364 -4.33 10.04 11.02
C GLY A 364 -3.69 10.48 12.32
N LEU A 365 -2.37 10.47 12.36
CA LEU A 365 -1.61 10.96 13.50
C LEU A 365 -1.46 12.48 13.41
N GLY A 366 -1.75 13.15 14.50
CA GLY A 366 -1.64 14.60 14.67
C GLY A 366 -0.38 15.02 15.42
N ALA A 367 -0.45 16.18 16.04
CA ALA A 367 0.65 16.71 16.86
C ALA A 367 0.77 15.94 18.18
N GLY A 368 1.99 15.74 18.63
CA GLY A 368 2.28 15.14 19.93
C GLY A 368 2.72 16.19 20.95
N ARG A 369 2.42 15.92 22.22
CA ARG A 369 2.79 16.74 23.39
C ARG A 369 3.49 15.87 24.43
N LEU A 370 4.56 16.40 25.00
CA LEU A 370 5.30 15.79 26.09
C LEU A 370 5.11 16.65 27.35
N GLY A 371 4.60 16.06 28.43
CA GLY A 371 4.38 16.79 29.69
C GLY A 371 3.50 18.03 29.55
N GLU A 372 3.92 19.14 30.14
CA GLU A 372 3.13 20.39 30.22
C GLU A 372 3.12 21.24 28.93
N GLY A 373 3.35 20.65 27.76
CA GLY A 373 3.14 21.34 26.49
C GLY A 373 4.33 21.41 25.55
N GLU A 374 5.42 20.73 25.87
CA GLU A 374 6.54 20.56 24.94
C GLU A 374 6.12 19.68 23.76
N ALA A 375 6.57 20.03 22.54
CA ALA A 375 6.29 19.22 21.36
C ALA A 375 6.98 17.85 21.46
N ALA A 376 6.21 16.78 21.37
CA ALA A 376 6.75 15.44 21.37
C ALA A 376 7.53 15.15 20.07
N PRO A 377 8.59 14.31 20.12
CA PRO A 377 9.37 13.94 18.95
C PRO A 377 8.50 13.22 17.92
N ALA A 378 8.77 13.47 16.63
CA ALA A 378 8.06 12.80 15.55
C ALA A 378 8.36 11.27 15.56
N PRO A 379 7.34 10.40 15.61
CA PRO A 379 7.55 8.98 15.61
C PRO A 379 8.06 8.47 14.26
N ARG A 380 8.54 7.22 14.26
CA ARG A 380 8.98 6.54 13.04
C ARG A 380 7.98 5.44 12.66
N PRO A 381 7.76 5.22 11.36
CA PRO A 381 6.98 4.05 10.90
C PRO A 381 7.52 2.75 11.50
N GLY A 382 6.62 1.86 11.91
CA GLY A 382 6.94 0.60 12.56
C GLY A 382 7.00 0.65 14.09
N MET A 383 6.88 1.83 14.73
CA MET A 383 6.77 1.93 16.19
C MET A 383 5.39 1.43 16.65
N ASN A 384 5.38 0.73 17.79
CA ASN A 384 4.16 0.31 18.46
C ASN A 384 3.56 1.46 19.27
N ALA A 385 2.23 1.41 19.39
CA ALA A 385 1.45 2.39 20.10
C ALA A 385 0.19 1.75 20.70
N VAL A 386 -0.38 2.41 21.68
CA VAL A 386 -1.74 2.17 22.15
C VAL A 386 -2.60 3.36 21.76
N VAL A 387 -3.75 3.07 21.18
CA VAL A 387 -4.73 4.08 20.76
C VAL A 387 -5.93 4.02 21.68
N HIS A 388 -6.27 5.15 22.30
CA HIS A 388 -7.43 5.34 23.16
C HIS A 388 -8.53 6.03 22.34
N LEU A 389 -9.47 5.25 21.81
CA LEU A 389 -10.57 5.71 20.97
C LEU A 389 -11.71 6.23 21.83
N ARG A 390 -12.09 7.49 21.72
CA ARG A 390 -13.27 8.06 22.40
C ARG A 390 -14.52 7.77 21.60
N VAL A 391 -15.27 6.73 21.98
CA VAL A 391 -16.40 6.21 21.19
C VAL A 391 -17.72 6.81 21.56
N ARG A 392 -17.96 7.11 22.85
CA ARG A 392 -19.14 7.78 23.35
C ARG A 392 -18.77 8.81 24.40
N GLU A 393 -19.51 9.88 24.48
CA GLU A 393 -19.33 10.94 25.47
C GLU A 393 -20.69 11.48 25.92
N ALA A 394 -20.84 11.67 27.21
CA ALA A 394 -21.97 12.34 27.83
C ALA A 394 -21.44 13.49 28.69
N ALA A 395 -21.54 14.73 28.19
CA ALA A 395 -20.86 15.89 28.79
C ALA A 395 -21.41 16.32 30.13
N ASP A 396 -22.71 16.14 30.41
CA ASP A 396 -23.38 16.51 31.67
C ASP A 396 -24.29 15.36 32.12
N ALA A 397 -23.70 14.24 32.45
CA ALA A 397 -24.39 13.05 32.86
C ALA A 397 -24.54 12.94 34.41
N VAL A 398 -25.61 12.33 34.87
CA VAL A 398 -25.67 11.81 36.23
C VAL A 398 -24.64 10.67 36.32
N ALA A 399 -23.54 10.92 36.99
CA ALA A 399 -22.38 10.02 37.01
C ALA A 399 -22.17 9.42 38.40
N VAL A 400 -21.89 8.14 38.40
CA VAL A 400 -21.53 7.41 39.61
C VAL A 400 -20.20 6.66 39.41
N PRO A 401 -19.39 6.45 40.44
CA PRO A 401 -18.24 5.58 40.32
C PRO A 401 -18.61 4.17 39.84
N ALA A 402 -17.82 3.60 38.92
CA ALA A 402 -18.07 2.27 38.38
C ALA A 402 -18.22 1.19 39.51
N SER A 403 -17.47 1.38 40.59
CA SER A 403 -17.53 0.53 41.78
C SER A 403 -18.87 0.57 42.55
N ALA A 404 -19.73 1.57 42.29
CA ALA A 404 -21.05 1.70 42.93
C ALA A 404 -22.13 0.88 42.21
N VAL A 405 -21.90 0.47 40.97
CA VAL A 405 -22.85 -0.30 40.17
C VAL A 405 -22.54 -1.78 40.32
N PHE A 406 -23.53 -2.56 40.66
CA PHE A 406 -23.43 -4.01 40.78
C PHE A 406 -24.58 -4.72 40.06
N ASN A 407 -24.38 -5.97 39.68
CA ASN A 407 -25.41 -6.76 39.04
C ASN A 407 -26.25 -7.48 40.12
N ALA A 408 -27.55 -7.29 40.09
CA ALA A 408 -28.51 -7.96 40.92
C ALA A 408 -29.61 -8.61 40.06
N ASP A 409 -29.70 -9.92 40.08
CA ASP A 409 -30.70 -10.68 39.34
C ASP A 409 -30.70 -10.40 37.82
N GLY A 410 -29.50 -10.19 37.24
CA GLY A 410 -29.33 -9.87 35.82
C GLY A 410 -29.64 -8.42 35.45
N ARG A 411 -29.78 -7.51 36.42
CA ARG A 411 -29.99 -6.07 36.21
C ARG A 411 -28.95 -5.27 36.98
N ASP A 412 -28.57 -4.15 36.41
CA ASP A 412 -27.69 -3.22 37.12
C ASP A 412 -28.46 -2.51 38.21
N ALA A 413 -27.83 -2.37 39.40
CA ALA A 413 -28.40 -1.76 40.56
C ALA A 413 -27.34 -0.96 41.33
N VAL A 414 -27.81 -0.04 42.17
CA VAL A 414 -26.99 0.70 43.13
C VAL A 414 -27.67 0.64 44.51
N TRP A 415 -26.86 0.81 45.55
CA TRP A 415 -27.39 1.03 46.89
C TRP A 415 -27.63 2.51 47.13
N LEU A 416 -28.88 2.94 47.16
CA LEU A 416 -29.31 4.28 47.47
C LEU A 416 -29.57 4.46 48.95
N LEU A 417 -29.02 5.48 49.57
CA LEU A 417 -29.25 5.78 50.98
C LEU A 417 -30.48 6.68 51.13
N ARG A 418 -31.55 6.14 51.75
CA ARG A 418 -32.78 6.88 52.12
C ARG A 418 -33.00 6.73 53.63
N ASP A 419 -33.17 7.86 54.30
CA ASP A 419 -33.41 7.92 55.75
C ASP A 419 -32.44 7.05 56.57
N GLY A 420 -31.16 7.02 56.15
CA GLY A 420 -30.09 6.24 56.80
C GLY A 420 -30.11 4.74 56.49
N LYS A 421 -31.00 4.26 55.59
CA LYS A 421 -31.09 2.85 55.19
C LYS A 421 -30.68 2.69 53.70
N ALA A 422 -30.06 1.55 53.42
CA ALA A 422 -29.69 1.18 52.06
C ALA A 422 -30.87 0.53 51.33
N ASP A 423 -31.32 1.20 50.27
CA ASP A 423 -32.35 0.65 49.36
C ASP A 423 -31.69 0.19 48.06
N ARG A 424 -32.01 -1.03 47.63
CA ARG A 424 -31.55 -1.53 46.31
C ARG A 424 -32.40 -0.92 45.20
N VAL A 425 -31.79 -0.05 44.41
CA VAL A 425 -32.46 0.61 43.29
C VAL A 425 -31.94 0.09 41.97
N PRO A 426 -32.80 -0.49 41.12
CA PRO A 426 -32.39 -0.84 39.73
C PRO A 426 -32.10 0.44 38.92
N VAL A 427 -31.01 0.39 38.16
CA VAL A 427 -30.59 1.52 37.34
C VAL A 427 -30.46 1.13 35.87
N THR A 428 -30.60 2.12 34.99
CA THR A 428 -30.27 1.95 33.58
C THR A 428 -28.95 2.67 33.34
N VAL A 429 -27.94 1.91 32.92
CA VAL A 429 -26.61 2.41 32.63
C VAL A 429 -26.57 2.94 31.21
N GLY A 430 -25.89 4.05 31.00
CA GLY A 430 -25.62 4.66 29.68
C GLY A 430 -24.15 4.50 29.24
N VAL A 431 -23.45 5.60 29.09
CA VAL A 431 -22.01 5.62 28.76
C VAL A 431 -21.20 5.07 29.92
N GLN A 432 -20.31 4.14 29.61
CA GLN A 432 -19.46 3.48 30.62
C GLN A 432 -18.01 3.95 30.42
N GLY A 433 -17.57 4.84 31.31
CA GLY A 433 -16.15 5.21 31.38
C GLY A 433 -15.36 4.29 32.32
N GLN A 434 -14.06 4.50 32.38
CA GLN A 434 -13.16 3.70 33.21
C GLN A 434 -13.46 3.85 34.71
N ASP A 435 -13.63 5.09 35.19
CA ASP A 435 -13.86 5.41 36.59
C ASP A 435 -15.32 5.72 36.89
N LEU A 436 -16.04 6.30 35.94
CA LEU A 436 -17.38 6.81 36.06
C LEU A 436 -18.33 6.16 35.06
N VAL A 437 -19.54 5.91 35.50
CA VAL A 437 -20.61 5.35 34.69
C VAL A 437 -21.81 6.31 34.69
N GLN A 438 -22.35 6.56 33.51
CA GLN A 438 -23.58 7.35 33.35
C GLN A 438 -24.79 6.54 33.80
N ILE A 439 -25.62 7.13 34.64
CA ILE A 439 -26.94 6.60 34.96
C ILE A 439 -28.02 7.38 34.22
N VAL A 440 -28.76 6.67 33.37
CA VAL A 440 -29.87 7.23 32.59
C VAL A 440 -31.15 7.33 33.42
N SER A 441 -31.40 6.31 34.27
CA SER A 441 -32.56 6.26 35.14
C SER A 441 -32.28 5.48 36.41
N GLY A 442 -33.00 5.78 37.48
CA GLY A 442 -32.92 5.11 38.79
C GLY A 442 -32.43 6.02 39.91
N VAL A 443 -31.43 6.85 39.69
CA VAL A 443 -30.93 7.83 40.68
C VAL A 443 -30.85 9.24 40.09
N ARG A 444 -30.77 10.25 40.93
CA ARG A 444 -30.69 11.65 40.58
C ARG A 444 -29.45 12.30 41.18
N ALA A 445 -28.99 13.40 40.55
CA ALA A 445 -27.97 14.20 41.16
C ALA A 445 -28.42 14.72 42.54
N GLY A 446 -27.54 14.58 43.53
CA GLY A 446 -27.83 14.88 44.91
C GLY A 446 -28.15 13.64 45.79
N ASP A 447 -28.51 12.52 45.18
CA ASP A 447 -28.75 11.28 45.92
C ASP A 447 -27.44 10.78 46.55
N ARG A 448 -27.57 10.08 47.69
CA ARG A 448 -26.42 9.44 48.35
C ARG A 448 -26.40 7.97 48.03
N ILE A 449 -25.28 7.45 47.53
CA ILE A 449 -25.11 6.04 47.16
C ILE A 449 -23.89 5.42 47.83
N VAL A 450 -23.88 4.12 47.96
CA VAL A 450 -22.70 3.35 48.39
C VAL A 450 -21.75 3.23 47.20
N VAL A 451 -20.50 3.68 47.36
CA VAL A 451 -19.47 3.63 46.34
C VAL A 451 -18.37 2.60 46.60
N ARG A 452 -18.28 2.12 47.83
CA ARG A 452 -17.32 1.06 48.18
C ARG A 452 -17.99 0.13 49.22
N GLY A 453 -17.73 -1.18 49.14
CA GLY A 453 -18.31 -2.16 50.01
C GLY A 453 -19.76 -2.53 49.65
N ALA A 454 -20.19 -2.29 48.40
CA ALA A 454 -21.55 -2.62 47.94
C ALA A 454 -21.90 -4.10 48.03
N ASP A 455 -20.91 -4.98 48.00
CA ASP A 455 -20.99 -6.42 48.16
C ASP A 455 -21.35 -6.88 49.61
N GLN A 456 -21.18 -5.99 50.59
CA GLN A 456 -21.45 -6.27 52.00
C GLN A 456 -22.73 -5.63 52.51
N VAL A 457 -23.37 -4.83 51.65
CA VAL A 457 -24.62 -4.13 52.03
C VAL A 457 -25.83 -4.99 51.66
N HIS A 458 -26.79 -5.01 52.55
CA HIS A 458 -28.08 -5.70 52.34
C HIS A 458 -29.22 -4.68 52.33
N ASP A 459 -30.31 -5.07 51.69
CA ASP A 459 -31.50 -4.24 51.58
C ASP A 459 -32.08 -3.92 52.97
N GLY A 460 -32.34 -2.63 53.23
CA GLY A 460 -32.81 -2.15 54.53
C GLY A 460 -31.74 -1.98 55.62
N GLN A 461 -30.46 -2.23 55.32
CA GLN A 461 -29.36 -2.09 56.28
C GLN A 461 -29.14 -0.63 56.65
N GLU A 462 -29.05 -0.32 57.97
CA GLU A 462 -28.68 1.04 58.42
C GLU A 462 -27.19 1.29 58.15
N LEU A 463 -26.92 2.38 57.47
CA LEU A 463 -25.56 2.84 57.20
C LEU A 463 -25.35 4.21 57.80
N PRO A 464 -24.14 4.52 58.27
CA PRO A 464 -23.83 5.78 58.95
C PRO A 464 -23.90 7.00 58.07
#